data_b0649a9a7d760f6f671b12f194d1748d
#
_entry.id   b0649a9a7d760f6f671b12f194d1748d
#
_cell.length_a   1.000
_cell.length_b   1.000
_cell.length_c   1.000
_cell.angle_alpha   90.00
_cell.angle_beta   90.00
_cell.angle_gamma   90.00
#
_symmetry.space_group_name_H-M   'P 1'
#
loop_
_entity.id
_entity.type
_entity.pdbx_description
1 polymer ?
#
loop_
_entity_poly.entity_id
_entity_poly.type
_entity_poly.pdbx_seq_one_letter_code
_entity_poly.pdbx_strand_id
1 'polypeptide(L)'
;MRNTAKITTAVLAAGALTLGLGACGSDKDSGSGSAATDTSGPLVVAASPVPHAEILTFVKDNLAKDAGLDLEVKEFTDYVTPNTATEDGSVGANYFQNQPYLDDFNKKNGTHVVPVVTVHLEPLGLYSHKFKSVEALKNGATVAVPNDTVNEARALKLLAANGLITLKDGAGNSATPADISENPKNLKFKELEAAQTPRSLDDVDAAVINGNYAIESDLKPSKDALVLESATDNPYGNFLAVKEGNEDDPRVKKLAKLLTSPEVKKFIEDKYAGSVIASF
;
A
#
# COMPACT_ATOMS: atom_id res chain seq x y z
N MET A 1 -12.96 64.99 11.47
CA MET A 1 -11.83 65.73 10.88
C MET A 1 -11.21 64.75 9.89
N ARG A 2 -11.60 64.68 8.63
CA ARG A 2 -11.30 65.51 7.45
C ARG A 2 -9.77 65.73 7.29
N ASN A 3 -9.23 65.10 6.25
CA ASN A 3 -8.49 65.62 5.11
C ASN A 3 -7.95 64.46 4.29
N THR A 4 -8.40 64.16 3.16
CA THR A 4 -8.32 64.58 1.73
C THR A 4 -7.03 65.26 1.28
N ALA A 5 -6.43 64.72 0.25
CA ALA A 5 -5.86 65.33 -0.97
C ALA A 5 -4.66 64.48 -1.46
N LYS A 6 -4.35 64.30 -2.69
CA LYS A 6 -4.75 64.54 -4.08
C LYS A 6 -3.63 63.95 -4.92
N ILE A 7 -3.94 63.14 -5.89
CA ILE A 7 -3.65 63.13 -7.34
C ILE A 7 -2.39 63.91 -7.78
N THR A 8 -1.49 63.28 -8.52
CA THR A 8 -0.85 63.89 -9.69
C THR A 8 -0.47 62.82 -10.73
N THR A 9 -0.92 63.05 -11.94
CA THR A 9 -0.77 62.37 -13.22
C THR A 9 0.38 62.95 -14.01
N ALA A 10 1.14 62.16 -14.78
CA ALA A 10 1.86 62.52 -16.01
C ALA A 10 2.38 61.24 -16.65
N VAL A 11 1.98 60.71 -17.75
CA VAL A 11 1.82 61.08 -19.17
C VAL A 11 3.13 61.00 -19.97
N LEU A 12 3.08 60.05 -20.95
CA LEU A 12 3.70 59.96 -22.29
C LEU A 12 5.19 59.80 -22.50
N ALA A 13 5.59 58.72 -23.20
CA ALA A 13 6.03 58.87 -24.61
C ALA A 13 6.31 57.49 -25.25
N ALA A 14 5.88 57.42 -26.44
CA ALA A 14 5.76 56.53 -27.53
C ALA A 14 7.11 56.20 -28.23
N GLY A 15 7.14 55.09 -28.95
CA GLY A 15 8.21 54.76 -29.94
C GLY A 15 8.15 53.29 -30.35
N ALA A 16 7.43 52.99 -31.31
CA ALA A 16 7.60 52.57 -32.72
C ALA A 16 8.05 51.13 -32.96
N LEU A 17 7.14 50.40 -33.54
CA LEU A 17 7.14 49.42 -34.63
C LEU A 17 8.48 48.87 -35.16
N THR A 18 8.56 47.51 -35.21
CA THR A 18 8.97 46.81 -36.41
C THR A 18 8.13 45.56 -36.61
N LEU A 19 7.43 45.52 -37.74
CA LEU A 19 6.72 44.36 -38.30
C LEU A 19 7.71 43.35 -38.84
N GLY A 20 7.56 42.09 -38.45
CA GLY A 20 8.15 40.96 -39.13
C GLY A 20 7.06 39.92 -39.38
N LEU A 21 6.44 39.96 -40.57
CA LEU A 21 5.61 38.89 -41.08
C LEU A 21 6.49 37.65 -41.43
N GLY A 22 6.17 36.53 -40.85
CA GLY A 22 6.58 35.23 -41.30
C GLY A 22 5.39 34.28 -41.18
N ALA A 23 4.75 34.07 -42.34
CA ALA A 23 3.56 33.20 -42.45
C ALA A 23 3.94 31.74 -42.61
N CYS A 24 2.97 30.88 -42.31
CA CYS A 24 2.70 29.53 -42.79
C CYS A 24 3.25 28.36 -41.96
N GLY A 25 2.28 27.58 -41.50
CA GLY A 25 2.45 26.18 -41.14
C GLY A 25 1.33 25.74 -40.18
N SER A 26 0.13 25.55 -40.74
CA SER A 26 -0.93 24.78 -40.08
C SER A 26 -0.51 23.34 -40.03
N ASP A 27 -0.37 22.76 -38.87
CA ASP A 27 -0.73 21.37 -38.63
C ASP A 27 -1.21 21.24 -37.20
N LYS A 28 -2.53 21.02 -37.08
CA LYS A 28 -3.16 20.55 -35.85
C LYS A 28 -2.79 19.10 -35.68
N ASP A 29 -1.80 18.83 -34.89
CA ASP A 29 -1.67 17.52 -34.29
C ASP A 29 -1.95 17.68 -32.76
N SER A 30 -3.16 17.27 -32.40
CA SER A 30 -3.57 17.15 -31.01
C SER A 30 -2.98 15.88 -30.45
N GLY A 31 -1.68 15.84 -30.35
CA GLY A 31 -0.96 14.83 -29.59
C GLY A 31 -1.12 15.17 -28.11
N SER A 32 -1.94 14.42 -27.39
CA SER A 32 -1.88 14.30 -25.96
C SER A 32 -0.48 13.78 -25.60
N GLY A 33 0.45 14.71 -25.46
CA GLY A 33 1.79 14.40 -24.99
C GLY A 33 1.69 13.99 -23.52
N SER A 34 1.72 12.71 -23.26
CA SER A 34 2.13 12.18 -21.96
C SER A 34 3.47 12.87 -21.63
N ALA A 35 3.49 13.69 -20.59
CA ALA A 35 4.73 14.29 -20.12
C ALA A 35 5.69 13.13 -19.82
N ALA A 36 6.79 13.04 -20.57
CA ALA A 36 7.81 12.02 -20.33
C ALA A 36 8.28 12.19 -18.89
N THR A 37 8.10 11.16 -18.08
CA THR A 37 8.59 11.12 -16.70
C THR A 37 10.11 11.34 -16.74
N ASP A 38 10.60 12.33 -16.00
CA ASP A 38 12.05 12.54 -15.88
C ASP A 38 12.68 11.32 -15.19
N THR A 39 13.43 10.54 -15.96
CA THR A 39 14.08 9.31 -15.48
C THR A 39 15.56 9.54 -15.14
N SER A 40 16.01 10.79 -15.06
CA SER A 40 17.44 11.13 -14.83
C SER A 40 17.87 11.04 -13.37
N GLY A 41 16.93 11.07 -12.43
CA GLY A 41 17.18 11.01 -10.99
C GLY A 41 16.93 9.61 -10.37
N PRO A 42 17.05 9.49 -9.05
CA PRO A 42 16.77 8.24 -8.33
C PRO A 42 15.32 7.80 -8.51
N LEU A 43 15.08 6.49 -8.46
CA LEU A 43 13.73 5.95 -8.28
C LEU A 43 13.38 5.99 -6.80
N VAL A 44 12.50 6.89 -6.41
CA VAL A 44 11.98 6.96 -5.05
C VAL A 44 10.81 6.01 -4.91
N VAL A 45 10.87 5.08 -3.95
CA VAL A 45 9.82 4.08 -3.71
C VAL A 45 9.24 4.26 -2.31
N ALA A 46 7.93 4.49 -2.24
CA ALA A 46 7.18 4.48 -0.98
C ALA A 46 6.95 3.05 -0.51
N ALA A 47 7.24 2.76 0.75
CA ALA A 47 7.12 1.41 1.30
C ALA A 47 6.70 1.43 2.77
N SER A 48 6.04 0.36 3.24
CA SER A 48 5.93 0.12 4.68
C SER A 48 7.30 -0.27 5.25
N PRO A 49 7.60 0.05 6.52
CA PRO A 49 8.92 -0.18 7.10
C PRO A 49 9.37 -1.65 6.99
N VAL A 50 8.49 -2.59 7.35
CA VAL A 50 8.74 -4.04 7.37
C VAL A 50 7.59 -4.76 6.66
N PRO A 51 7.84 -5.75 5.82
CA PRO A 51 9.11 -6.22 5.28
C PRO A 51 9.58 -5.41 4.07
N HIS A 52 8.75 -4.53 3.54
CA HIS A 52 8.88 -3.91 2.23
C HIS A 52 10.14 -3.02 2.11
N ALA A 53 10.32 -2.04 3.02
CA ALA A 53 11.51 -1.19 3.00
C ALA A 53 12.78 -1.99 3.31
N GLU A 54 12.71 -3.03 4.13
CA GLU A 54 13.86 -3.92 4.37
C GLU A 54 14.27 -4.70 3.12
N ILE A 55 13.29 -5.20 2.33
CA ILE A 55 13.55 -5.88 1.05
C ILE A 55 14.14 -4.88 0.04
N LEU A 56 13.58 -3.67 -0.06
CA LEU A 56 14.11 -2.61 -0.93
C LEU A 56 15.53 -2.19 -0.51
N THR A 57 15.79 -2.09 0.78
CA THR A 57 17.12 -1.76 1.32
C THR A 57 18.12 -2.87 0.99
N PHE A 58 17.74 -4.14 1.10
CA PHE A 58 18.57 -5.23 0.64
C PHE A 58 18.91 -5.11 -0.85
N VAL A 59 17.92 -4.81 -1.70
CA VAL A 59 18.13 -4.57 -3.14
C VAL A 59 19.06 -3.39 -3.36
N LYS A 60 18.83 -2.27 -2.69
CA LYS A 60 19.63 -1.05 -2.79
C LYS A 60 21.10 -1.31 -2.47
N ASP A 61 21.36 -1.98 -1.35
CA ASP A 61 22.70 -2.14 -0.81
C ASP A 61 23.50 -3.23 -1.54
N ASN A 62 22.84 -4.25 -2.10
CA ASN A 62 23.50 -5.43 -2.63
C ASN A 62 23.40 -5.59 -4.16
N LEU A 63 22.35 -5.04 -4.81
CA LEU A 63 22.03 -5.37 -6.20
C LEU A 63 21.89 -4.14 -7.11
N ALA A 64 21.38 -3.02 -6.61
CA ALA A 64 20.98 -1.87 -7.39
C ALA A 64 22.16 -1.22 -8.13
N LYS A 65 23.32 -1.11 -7.47
CA LYS A 65 24.52 -0.50 -8.04
C LYS A 65 24.99 -1.22 -9.32
N ASP A 66 25.05 -2.54 -9.29
CA ASP A 66 25.52 -3.35 -10.43
C ASP A 66 24.50 -3.33 -11.59
N ALA A 67 23.22 -3.12 -11.28
CA ALA A 67 22.17 -2.91 -12.27
C ALA A 67 22.10 -1.48 -12.80
N GLY A 68 22.93 -0.56 -12.29
CA GLY A 68 22.88 0.85 -12.64
C GLY A 68 21.52 1.47 -12.26
N LEU A 69 21.00 1.15 -11.08
CA LEU A 69 19.78 1.70 -10.52
C LEU A 69 20.14 2.55 -9.29
N ASP A 70 19.76 3.82 -9.33
CA ASP A 70 19.76 4.69 -8.15
C ASP A 70 18.40 4.57 -7.47
N LEU A 71 18.36 4.00 -6.24
CA LEU A 71 17.15 3.64 -5.51
C LEU A 71 17.10 4.40 -4.19
N GLU A 72 16.01 5.11 -3.97
CA GLU A 72 15.67 5.72 -2.68
C GLU A 72 14.43 5.08 -2.10
N VAL A 73 14.45 4.79 -0.80
CA VAL A 73 13.31 4.20 -0.07
C VAL A 73 12.75 5.26 0.87
N LYS A 74 11.43 5.49 0.78
CA LYS A 74 10.70 6.40 1.64
C LYS A 74 9.65 5.62 2.41
N GLU A 75 9.80 5.56 3.73
CA GLU A 75 8.94 4.78 4.60
C GLU A 75 7.66 5.53 4.98
N PHE A 76 6.56 4.79 5.01
CA PHE A 76 5.25 5.24 5.46
C PHE A 76 4.62 4.19 6.37
N THR A 77 3.97 4.65 7.45
CA THR A 77 3.37 3.77 8.47
C THR A 77 1.86 3.60 8.32
N ASP A 78 1.28 4.12 7.23
CA ASP A 78 -0.12 4.00 6.87
C ASP A 78 -0.29 3.43 5.45
N TYR A 79 -1.52 3.05 5.07
CA TYR A 79 -1.82 2.47 3.76
C TYR A 79 -2.40 3.46 2.74
N VAL A 80 -2.64 4.73 3.12
CA VAL A 80 -3.24 5.76 2.26
C VAL A 80 -2.16 6.56 1.55
N THR A 81 -1.19 7.06 2.31
CA THR A 81 -0.16 7.99 1.84
C THR A 81 0.70 7.44 0.70
N PRO A 82 1.14 6.14 0.68
CA PRO A 82 1.93 5.62 -0.43
C PRO A 82 1.22 5.72 -1.79
N ASN A 83 -0.09 5.43 -1.85
CA ASN A 83 -0.86 5.52 -3.10
C ASN A 83 -1.08 6.97 -3.54
N THR A 84 -1.39 7.88 -2.62
CA THR A 84 -1.55 9.30 -2.96
C THR A 84 -0.24 9.91 -3.45
N ALA A 85 0.89 9.58 -2.82
CA ALA A 85 2.22 10.02 -3.24
C ALA A 85 2.65 9.44 -4.61
N THR A 86 2.20 8.23 -4.94
CA THR A 86 2.42 7.63 -6.27
C THR A 86 1.55 8.31 -7.33
N GLU A 87 0.27 8.58 -7.01
CA GLU A 87 -0.64 9.23 -7.95
C GLU A 87 -0.24 10.67 -8.26
N ASP A 88 0.21 11.45 -7.26
CA ASP A 88 0.64 12.83 -7.45
C ASP A 88 2.08 12.96 -7.99
N GLY A 89 2.84 11.86 -8.08
CA GLY A 89 4.22 11.84 -8.58
C GLY A 89 5.27 12.25 -7.56
N SER A 90 4.94 12.40 -6.29
CA SER A 90 5.92 12.67 -5.21
C SER A 90 6.86 11.51 -4.97
N VAL A 91 6.49 10.30 -5.40
CA VAL A 91 7.32 9.11 -5.49
C VAL A 91 7.11 8.44 -6.85
N GLY A 92 8.12 7.72 -7.34
CA GLY A 92 8.05 7.04 -8.64
C GLY A 92 7.31 5.71 -8.60
N ALA A 93 7.25 5.07 -7.43
CA ALA A 93 6.58 3.78 -7.22
C ALA A 93 6.18 3.60 -5.76
N ASN A 94 5.35 2.60 -5.48
CA ASN A 94 5.15 2.11 -4.12
C ASN A 94 5.25 0.58 -4.04
N TYR A 95 5.52 0.08 -2.84
CA TYR A 95 5.57 -1.33 -2.53
C TYR A 95 5.10 -1.53 -1.09
N PHE A 96 3.82 -1.91 -0.92
CA PHE A 96 3.20 -2.07 0.41
C PHE A 96 1.86 -2.81 0.38
N GLN A 97 1.27 -3.07 -0.78
CA GLN A 97 -0.14 -3.44 -0.95
C GLN A 97 -0.36 -4.64 -1.84
N ASN A 98 -1.60 -5.11 -1.87
CA ASN A 98 -2.10 -6.21 -2.67
C ASN A 98 -3.23 -5.75 -3.63
N GLN A 99 -3.58 -6.59 -4.61
CA GLN A 99 -4.54 -6.25 -5.65
C GLN A 99 -5.93 -5.85 -5.11
N PRO A 100 -6.56 -6.62 -4.20
CA PRO A 100 -7.88 -6.22 -3.69
C PRO A 100 -7.89 -4.84 -3.01
N TYR A 101 -6.81 -4.51 -2.27
CA TYR A 101 -6.67 -3.20 -1.63
C TYR A 101 -6.50 -2.07 -2.65
N LEU A 102 -5.66 -2.28 -3.67
CA LEU A 102 -5.42 -1.29 -4.72
C LEU A 102 -6.70 -1.00 -5.51
N ASP A 103 -7.46 -2.05 -5.87
CA ASP A 103 -8.71 -1.90 -6.63
C ASP A 103 -9.75 -1.06 -5.87
N ASP A 104 -9.91 -1.33 -4.56
CA ASP A 104 -10.80 -0.55 -3.68
C ASP A 104 -10.31 0.89 -3.52
N PHE A 105 -8.99 1.07 -3.32
CA PHE A 105 -8.38 2.38 -3.17
C PHE A 105 -8.57 3.24 -4.42
N ASN A 106 -8.22 2.71 -5.60
CA ASN A 106 -8.38 3.42 -6.86
C ASN A 106 -9.84 3.82 -7.11
N LYS A 107 -10.76 2.89 -6.87
CA LYS A 107 -12.21 3.14 -7.04
C LYS A 107 -12.71 4.24 -6.11
N LYS A 108 -12.28 4.27 -4.85
CA LYS A 108 -12.75 5.24 -3.85
C LYS A 108 -12.13 6.62 -4.03
N ASN A 109 -10.88 6.68 -4.47
CA ASN A 109 -10.11 7.92 -4.51
C ASN A 109 -9.95 8.49 -5.93
N GLY A 110 -10.39 7.75 -6.96
CA GLY A 110 -10.21 8.16 -8.36
C GLY A 110 -8.74 8.19 -8.78
N THR A 111 -7.92 7.29 -8.20
CA THR A 111 -6.50 7.14 -8.53
C THR A 111 -6.29 6.09 -9.61
N HIS A 112 -5.11 6.12 -10.25
CA HIS A 112 -4.76 5.30 -11.41
C HIS A 112 -3.43 4.57 -11.16
N VAL A 113 -3.26 4.04 -9.97
CA VAL A 113 -2.08 3.24 -9.63
C VAL A 113 -2.29 1.82 -10.15
N VAL A 114 -1.23 1.24 -10.74
CA VAL A 114 -1.27 -0.10 -11.36
C VAL A 114 -0.13 -0.98 -10.86
N PRO A 115 -0.34 -2.31 -10.74
CA PRO A 115 0.69 -3.23 -10.30
C PRO A 115 1.70 -3.49 -11.43
N VAL A 116 2.97 -3.74 -11.04
CA VAL A 116 4.06 -4.09 -11.97
C VAL A 116 4.50 -5.53 -11.80
N VAL A 117 4.83 -5.95 -10.58
CA VAL A 117 5.30 -7.30 -10.29
C VAL A 117 4.99 -7.69 -8.86
N THR A 118 4.46 -8.89 -8.67
CA THR A 118 4.25 -9.48 -7.34
C THR A 118 5.57 -9.97 -6.76
N VAL A 119 5.79 -9.72 -5.48
CA VAL A 119 7.07 -10.01 -4.81
C VAL A 119 6.88 -11.00 -3.65
N HIS A 120 5.94 -10.76 -2.75
CA HIS A 120 5.76 -11.63 -1.58
C HIS A 120 4.32 -11.63 -1.10
N LEU A 121 4.02 -12.58 -0.23
CA LEU A 121 2.77 -12.69 0.52
C LEU A 121 3.06 -12.57 2.02
N GLU A 122 2.19 -11.84 2.71
CA GLU A 122 2.12 -11.78 4.16
C GLU A 122 0.78 -12.36 4.62
N PRO A 123 0.78 -13.58 5.16
CA PRO A 123 -0.44 -14.16 5.71
C PRO A 123 -1.02 -13.29 6.84
N LEU A 124 -2.31 -12.99 6.75
CA LEU A 124 -3.04 -12.33 7.83
C LEU A 124 -3.14 -13.28 9.03
N GLY A 125 -3.00 -12.78 10.25
CA GLY A 125 -3.04 -13.62 11.45
C GLY A 125 -3.99 -13.13 12.53
N LEU A 126 -4.53 -14.06 13.32
CA LEU A 126 -5.24 -13.79 14.57
C LEU A 126 -4.27 -14.00 15.74
N TYR A 127 -4.14 -13.01 16.60
CA TYR A 127 -3.21 -12.99 17.74
C TYR A 127 -3.93 -12.76 19.05
N SER A 128 -3.33 -13.20 20.15
CA SER A 128 -3.84 -12.93 21.49
C SER A 128 -2.71 -12.97 22.52
N HIS A 129 -2.69 -12.02 23.45
CA HIS A 129 -1.86 -12.09 24.65
C HIS A 129 -2.50 -12.96 25.75
N LYS A 130 -3.83 -13.17 25.70
CA LYS A 130 -4.61 -13.82 26.76
C LYS A 130 -4.87 -15.30 26.49
N PHE A 131 -4.96 -15.72 25.23
CA PHE A 131 -5.33 -17.08 24.82
C PHE A 131 -4.25 -17.73 23.96
N LYS A 132 -4.19 -19.05 23.98
CA LYS A 132 -3.18 -19.83 23.25
C LYS A 132 -3.77 -20.65 22.10
N SER A 133 -5.09 -20.65 21.91
CA SER A 133 -5.77 -21.25 20.76
C SER A 133 -7.13 -20.60 20.55
N VAL A 134 -7.71 -20.79 19.37
CA VAL A 134 -9.05 -20.27 19.01
C VAL A 134 -10.16 -20.91 19.83
N GLU A 135 -9.99 -22.19 20.22
CA GLU A 135 -10.95 -22.91 21.07
C GLU A 135 -11.05 -22.27 22.46
N ALA A 136 -9.93 -21.74 22.96
CA ALA A 136 -9.84 -21.12 24.29
C ALA A 136 -10.52 -19.74 24.36
N LEU A 137 -10.84 -19.12 23.21
CA LEU A 137 -11.56 -17.85 23.19
C LEU A 137 -12.92 -18.00 23.89
N LYS A 138 -13.18 -17.12 24.87
CA LYS A 138 -14.41 -17.17 25.69
C LYS A 138 -15.63 -16.68 24.91
N ASN A 139 -16.79 -17.08 25.38
CA ASN A 139 -18.05 -16.51 24.92
C ASN A 139 -18.08 -14.99 25.24
N GLY A 140 -18.45 -14.18 24.27
CA GLY A 140 -18.46 -12.71 24.37
C GLY A 140 -17.08 -12.05 24.25
N ALA A 141 -16.04 -12.80 23.84
CA ALA A 141 -14.70 -12.26 23.63
C ALA A 141 -14.71 -11.11 22.59
N THR A 142 -13.90 -10.08 22.85
CA THR A 142 -13.73 -8.95 21.94
C THR A 142 -12.56 -9.21 20.98
N VAL A 143 -12.82 -9.13 19.69
CA VAL A 143 -11.83 -9.29 18.61
C VAL A 143 -11.66 -7.96 17.88
N ALA A 144 -10.46 -7.41 17.89
CA ALA A 144 -10.14 -6.26 17.04
C ALA A 144 -9.90 -6.71 15.60
N VAL A 145 -10.39 -5.92 14.64
CA VAL A 145 -10.22 -6.14 13.20
C VAL A 145 -9.86 -4.82 12.52
N PRO A 146 -9.12 -4.83 11.38
CA PRO A 146 -8.93 -3.65 10.57
C PRO A 146 -10.28 -3.06 10.11
N ASN A 147 -10.36 -1.75 9.94
CA ASN A 147 -11.59 -1.04 9.57
C ASN A 147 -11.65 -0.59 8.10
N ASP A 148 -10.59 -0.83 7.32
CA ASP A 148 -10.68 -0.64 5.87
C ASP A 148 -11.44 -1.81 5.23
N THR A 149 -12.21 -1.48 4.21
CA THR A 149 -13.16 -2.43 3.58
C THR A 149 -12.56 -3.79 3.25
N VAL A 150 -11.34 -3.80 2.73
CA VAL A 150 -10.72 -5.05 2.22
C VAL A 150 -10.13 -5.86 3.36
N ASN A 151 -9.37 -5.22 4.27
CA ASN A 151 -8.74 -5.96 5.37
C ASN A 151 -9.78 -6.37 6.43
N GLU A 152 -10.87 -5.61 6.63
CA GLU A 152 -11.99 -6.04 7.46
C GLU A 152 -12.63 -7.32 6.92
N ALA A 153 -13.01 -7.31 5.63
CA ALA A 153 -13.59 -8.50 4.99
C ALA A 153 -12.62 -9.70 5.02
N ARG A 154 -11.34 -9.46 4.79
CA ARG A 154 -10.27 -10.48 4.88
C ARG A 154 -10.16 -11.05 6.29
N ALA A 155 -10.22 -10.18 7.32
CA ALA A 155 -10.23 -10.61 8.72
C ALA A 155 -11.43 -11.47 9.06
N LEU A 156 -12.64 -11.07 8.66
CA LEU A 156 -13.85 -11.86 8.87
C LEU A 156 -13.79 -13.21 8.14
N LYS A 157 -13.23 -13.26 6.94
CA LYS A 157 -13.00 -14.52 6.21
C LYS A 157 -12.02 -15.45 6.93
N LEU A 158 -10.94 -14.90 7.51
CA LEU A 158 -10.00 -15.69 8.32
C LEU A 158 -10.72 -16.31 9.52
N LEU A 159 -11.54 -15.53 10.23
CA LEU A 159 -12.33 -16.03 11.37
C LEU A 159 -13.35 -17.08 10.92
N ALA A 160 -14.01 -16.90 9.79
CA ALA A 160 -14.96 -17.85 9.24
C ALA A 160 -14.28 -19.16 8.80
N ALA A 161 -13.14 -19.10 8.13
CA ALA A 161 -12.34 -20.27 7.74
C ALA A 161 -11.89 -21.12 8.93
N ASN A 162 -11.83 -20.52 10.13
CA ASN A 162 -11.49 -21.20 11.38
C ASN A 162 -12.70 -21.50 12.28
N GLY A 163 -13.91 -21.43 11.75
CA GLY A 163 -15.13 -21.85 12.45
C GLY A 163 -15.56 -20.93 13.60
N LEU A 164 -15.01 -19.72 13.69
CA LEU A 164 -15.35 -18.77 14.75
C LEU A 164 -16.66 -18.02 14.44
N ILE A 165 -16.97 -17.82 13.17
CA ILE A 165 -18.18 -17.18 12.66
C ILE A 165 -18.61 -17.86 11.34
N THR A 166 -19.84 -17.59 10.89
CA THR A 166 -20.28 -17.87 9.51
C THR A 166 -20.69 -16.56 8.86
N LEU A 167 -20.25 -16.31 7.63
CA LEU A 167 -20.68 -15.15 6.84
C LEU A 167 -21.90 -15.50 5.98
N LYS A 168 -22.71 -14.51 5.67
CA LYS A 168 -23.81 -14.63 4.70
C LYS A 168 -23.27 -14.98 3.31
N ASP A 169 -24.05 -15.71 2.53
CA ASP A 169 -23.73 -15.97 1.13
C ASP A 169 -23.56 -14.65 0.37
N GLY A 170 -22.49 -14.56 -0.43
CA GLY A 170 -22.20 -13.37 -1.24
C GLY A 170 -21.61 -12.18 -0.50
N ALA A 171 -21.23 -12.29 0.77
CA ALA A 171 -20.61 -11.21 1.55
C ALA A 171 -19.32 -10.65 0.90
N GLY A 172 -18.59 -11.44 0.09
CA GLY A 172 -17.55 -10.98 -0.82
C GLY A 172 -16.33 -10.33 -0.14
N ASN A 173 -15.70 -9.38 -0.86
CA ASN A 173 -14.50 -8.66 -0.40
C ASN A 173 -14.82 -7.35 0.33
N SER A 174 -16.08 -7.12 0.69
CA SER A 174 -16.56 -5.97 1.45
C SER A 174 -17.42 -6.38 2.64
N ALA A 175 -17.27 -7.64 3.12
CA ALA A 175 -17.99 -8.12 4.28
C ALA A 175 -17.68 -7.28 5.52
N THR A 176 -18.71 -7.00 6.30
CA THR A 176 -18.66 -6.30 7.58
C THR A 176 -19.19 -7.17 8.70
N PRO A 177 -19.09 -6.84 9.98
CA PRO A 177 -19.72 -7.60 11.07
C PRO A 177 -21.24 -7.76 10.92
N ALA A 178 -21.93 -6.88 10.17
CA ALA A 178 -23.35 -7.01 9.85
C ALA A 178 -23.67 -8.19 8.90
N ASP A 179 -22.64 -8.71 8.21
CA ASP A 179 -22.75 -9.85 7.31
C ASP A 179 -22.50 -11.20 7.97
N ILE A 180 -22.30 -11.20 9.29
CA ILE A 180 -22.18 -12.43 10.07
C ILE A 180 -23.57 -13.04 10.21
N SER A 181 -23.75 -14.29 9.75
CA SER A 181 -24.99 -15.06 9.89
C SER A 181 -25.02 -15.93 11.14
N GLU A 182 -23.85 -16.45 11.57
CA GLU A 182 -23.71 -17.21 12.81
C GLU A 182 -22.48 -16.75 13.59
N ASN A 183 -22.64 -16.62 14.90
CA ASN A 183 -21.58 -16.22 15.82
C ASN A 183 -21.71 -17.04 17.12
N PRO A 184 -21.31 -18.32 17.10
CA PRO A 184 -21.60 -19.26 18.20
C PRO A 184 -20.94 -18.87 19.52
N LYS A 185 -19.85 -18.10 19.47
CA LYS A 185 -19.18 -17.58 20.67
C LYS A 185 -19.60 -16.16 21.06
N ASN A 186 -20.61 -15.58 20.38
CA ASN A 186 -21.04 -14.19 20.60
C ASN A 186 -19.88 -13.19 20.62
N LEU A 187 -18.91 -13.36 19.69
CA LEU A 187 -17.76 -12.48 19.57
C LEU A 187 -18.22 -11.04 19.34
N LYS A 188 -17.53 -10.10 19.95
CA LYS A 188 -17.73 -8.68 19.76
C LYS A 188 -16.59 -8.17 18.87
N PHE A 189 -16.92 -7.33 17.91
CA PHE A 189 -15.93 -6.78 16.99
C PHE A 189 -15.59 -5.34 17.37
N LYS A 190 -14.28 -5.02 17.35
CA LYS A 190 -13.76 -3.66 17.53
C LYS A 190 -12.99 -3.30 16.26
N GLU A 191 -13.61 -2.47 15.43
CA GLU A 191 -13.02 -2.00 14.18
C GLU A 191 -12.02 -0.89 14.48
N LEU A 192 -10.77 -1.05 14.01
CA LEU A 192 -9.65 -0.14 14.24
C LEU A 192 -8.88 0.06 12.94
N GLU A 193 -8.20 1.19 12.80
CA GLU A 193 -7.19 1.31 11.74
C GLU A 193 -6.16 0.18 11.86
N ALA A 194 -5.74 -0.40 10.71
CA ALA A 194 -4.88 -1.57 10.70
C ALA A 194 -3.60 -1.37 11.52
N ALA A 195 -2.98 -0.18 11.46
CA ALA A 195 -1.81 0.20 12.26
C ALA A 195 -2.06 0.22 13.78
N GLN A 196 -3.31 0.25 14.24
CA GLN A 196 -3.68 0.27 15.66
C GLN A 196 -3.99 -1.12 16.21
N THR A 197 -4.23 -2.11 15.35
CA THR A 197 -4.64 -3.46 15.79
C THR A 197 -3.61 -4.15 16.69
N PRO A 198 -2.28 -4.07 16.47
CA PRO A 198 -1.31 -4.68 17.39
C PRO A 198 -1.36 -4.08 18.80
N ARG A 199 -1.48 -2.76 18.88
CA ARG A 199 -1.51 -2.04 20.18
C ARG A 199 -2.76 -2.34 20.98
N SER A 200 -3.81 -2.81 20.33
CA SER A 200 -5.06 -3.17 21.02
C SER A 200 -5.01 -4.51 21.75
N LEU A 201 -3.97 -5.35 21.54
CA LEU A 201 -3.88 -6.70 22.10
C LEU A 201 -3.97 -6.76 23.64
N ASP A 202 -3.53 -5.72 24.34
CA ASP A 202 -3.65 -5.64 25.80
C ASP A 202 -5.09 -5.34 26.25
N ASP A 203 -5.86 -4.63 25.44
CA ASP A 203 -7.21 -4.19 25.74
C ASP A 203 -8.30 -5.19 25.30
N VAL A 204 -8.06 -5.93 24.21
CA VAL A 204 -9.01 -6.90 23.63
C VAL A 204 -8.63 -8.34 23.98
N ASP A 205 -9.47 -9.27 23.60
CA ASP A 205 -9.22 -10.71 23.81
C ASP A 205 -8.39 -11.32 22.68
N ALA A 206 -8.55 -10.83 21.46
CA ALA A 206 -7.74 -11.17 20.31
C ALA A 206 -7.78 -10.03 19.27
N ALA A 207 -6.85 -10.02 18.34
CA ALA A 207 -6.83 -9.09 17.21
C ALA A 207 -6.41 -9.78 15.91
N VAL A 208 -7.08 -9.46 14.82
CA VAL A 208 -6.60 -9.82 13.48
C VAL A 208 -5.67 -8.71 13.02
N ILE A 209 -4.43 -9.08 12.67
CA ILE A 209 -3.36 -8.13 12.42
C ILE A 209 -2.70 -8.46 11.08
N ASN A 210 -2.51 -7.44 10.23
CA ASN A 210 -1.76 -7.55 8.98
C ASN A 210 -0.29 -7.91 9.25
N GLY A 211 0.32 -8.68 8.34
CA GLY A 211 1.64 -9.26 8.54
C GLY A 211 2.73 -8.24 8.84
N ASN A 212 2.78 -7.14 8.07
CA ASN A 212 3.74 -6.05 8.30
C ASN A 212 3.60 -5.43 9.69
N TYR A 213 2.39 -5.11 10.14
CA TYR A 213 2.16 -4.52 11.48
C TYR A 213 2.41 -5.52 12.61
N ALA A 214 2.18 -6.81 12.35
CA ALA A 214 2.56 -7.85 13.31
C ALA A 214 4.08 -7.90 13.49
N ILE A 215 4.84 -7.95 12.40
CA ILE A 215 6.31 -7.97 12.44
C ILE A 215 6.87 -6.69 13.04
N GLU A 216 6.34 -5.52 12.68
CA GLU A 216 6.75 -4.21 13.23
C GLU A 216 6.53 -4.12 14.75
N SER A 217 5.57 -4.91 15.26
CA SER A 217 5.24 -5.01 16.69
C SER A 217 5.93 -6.20 17.39
N ASP A 218 7.03 -6.72 16.83
CA ASP A 218 7.81 -7.84 17.35
C ASP A 218 7.07 -9.19 17.40
N LEU A 219 5.88 -9.29 16.81
CA LEU A 219 5.20 -10.57 16.64
C LEU A 219 5.82 -11.36 15.49
N LYS A 220 5.88 -12.67 15.64
CA LYS A 220 6.36 -13.60 14.62
C LYS A 220 5.16 -14.35 14.04
N PRO A 221 4.59 -13.92 12.91
CA PRO A 221 3.38 -14.51 12.34
C PRO A 221 3.40 -16.04 12.32
N SER A 222 4.49 -16.65 11.87
CA SER A 222 4.64 -18.12 11.80
C SER A 222 4.67 -18.84 13.16
N LYS A 223 4.78 -18.12 14.29
CA LYS A 223 4.93 -18.71 15.64
C LYS A 223 3.90 -18.23 16.64
N ASP A 224 3.54 -16.95 16.57
CA ASP A 224 2.75 -16.28 17.61
C ASP A 224 1.27 -16.16 17.24
N ALA A 225 0.92 -16.36 15.96
CA ALA A 225 -0.47 -16.36 15.55
C ALA A 225 -1.22 -17.59 16.08
N LEU A 226 -2.43 -17.39 16.59
CA LEU A 226 -3.35 -18.48 16.93
C LEU A 226 -3.78 -19.23 15.66
N VAL A 227 -4.01 -18.49 14.58
CA VAL A 227 -4.23 -18.98 13.22
C VAL A 227 -3.64 -18.00 12.22
N LEU A 228 -3.16 -18.53 11.10
CA LEU A 228 -2.71 -17.78 9.93
C LEU A 228 -3.59 -18.09 8.73
N GLU A 229 -3.71 -17.11 7.86
CA GLU A 229 -4.30 -17.27 6.53
C GLU A 229 -3.50 -18.28 5.69
N SER A 230 -4.20 -19.06 4.87
CA SER A 230 -3.54 -19.96 3.92
C SER A 230 -2.76 -19.18 2.87
N ALA A 231 -1.56 -19.65 2.55
CA ALA A 231 -0.78 -19.10 1.44
C ALA A 231 -1.23 -19.67 0.07
N THR A 232 -1.99 -20.75 0.06
CA THR A 232 -2.46 -21.40 -1.18
C THR A 232 -3.63 -20.62 -1.77
N ASP A 233 -3.55 -20.32 -3.08
CA ASP A 233 -4.56 -19.56 -3.83
C ASP A 233 -4.92 -18.21 -3.19
N ASN A 234 -3.92 -17.56 -2.61
CA ASN A 234 -4.10 -16.33 -1.86
C ASN A 234 -3.97 -15.09 -2.78
N PRO A 235 -5.01 -14.26 -2.90
CA PRO A 235 -5.02 -13.10 -3.80
C PRO A 235 -4.29 -11.87 -3.23
N TYR A 236 -3.74 -11.95 -2.03
CA TYR A 236 -3.17 -10.81 -1.30
C TYR A 236 -1.65 -10.71 -1.43
N GLY A 237 -1.08 -11.23 -2.54
CA GLY A 237 0.34 -11.02 -2.86
C GLY A 237 0.67 -9.54 -2.98
N ASN A 238 1.76 -9.12 -2.35
CA ASN A 238 2.23 -7.74 -2.36
C ASN A 238 3.13 -7.50 -3.57
N PHE A 239 2.97 -6.34 -4.21
CA PHE A 239 3.60 -6.00 -5.47
C PHE A 239 4.22 -4.59 -5.49
N LEU A 240 5.16 -4.40 -6.40
CA LEU A 240 5.59 -3.07 -6.83
C LEU A 240 4.49 -2.46 -7.70
N ALA A 241 4.12 -1.21 -7.43
CA ALA A 241 3.11 -0.47 -8.18
C ALA A 241 3.61 0.91 -8.59
N VAL A 242 3.05 1.44 -9.67
CA VAL A 242 3.35 2.76 -10.23
C VAL A 242 2.06 3.46 -10.64
N LYS A 243 2.12 4.75 -10.93
CA LYS A 243 1.04 5.42 -11.64
C LYS A 243 0.92 4.86 -13.05
N GLU A 244 -0.31 4.67 -13.53
CA GLU A 244 -0.61 4.23 -14.89
C GLU A 244 0.15 5.07 -15.93
N GLY A 245 0.78 4.38 -16.89
CA GLY A 245 1.66 4.98 -17.91
C GLY A 245 3.14 5.03 -17.52
N ASN A 246 3.52 4.69 -16.29
CA ASN A 246 4.91 4.63 -15.82
C ASN A 246 5.48 3.20 -15.74
N GLU A 247 4.74 2.19 -16.19
CA GLU A 247 5.15 0.77 -16.15
C GLU A 247 6.39 0.51 -17.00
N ASP A 248 6.58 1.33 -18.03
CA ASP A 248 7.71 1.24 -18.96
C ASP A 248 8.95 2.02 -18.52
N ASP A 249 8.94 2.72 -17.38
CA ASP A 249 10.13 3.40 -16.85
C ASP A 249 11.29 2.39 -16.69
N PRO A 250 12.45 2.65 -17.31
CA PRO A 250 13.60 1.74 -17.24
C PRO A 250 14.06 1.45 -15.80
N ARG A 251 13.90 2.40 -14.87
CA ARG A 251 14.25 2.24 -13.45
C ARG A 251 13.29 1.27 -12.79
N VAL A 252 11.98 1.38 -13.08
CA VAL A 252 10.93 0.48 -12.58
C VAL A 252 11.14 -0.94 -13.08
N LYS A 253 11.43 -1.12 -14.38
CA LYS A 253 11.74 -2.44 -14.96
C LYS A 253 12.97 -3.09 -14.33
N LYS A 254 14.03 -2.30 -14.07
CA LYS A 254 15.22 -2.78 -13.35
C LYS A 254 14.86 -3.23 -11.94
N LEU A 255 14.12 -2.39 -11.19
CA LEU A 255 13.70 -2.74 -9.83
C LEU A 255 12.82 -3.98 -9.79
N ALA A 256 11.84 -4.10 -10.70
CA ALA A 256 10.97 -5.28 -10.80
C ALA A 256 11.78 -6.57 -11.00
N LYS A 257 12.80 -6.54 -11.88
CA LYS A 257 13.70 -7.68 -12.10
C LYS A 257 14.53 -8.01 -10.85
N LEU A 258 15.02 -7.01 -10.14
CA LEU A 258 15.80 -7.22 -8.92
C LEU A 258 14.95 -7.78 -7.79
N LEU A 259 13.73 -7.26 -7.60
CA LEU A 259 12.79 -7.73 -6.58
C LEU A 259 12.36 -9.19 -6.75
N THR A 260 12.44 -9.73 -7.96
CA THR A 260 12.11 -11.13 -8.27
C THR A 260 13.34 -11.99 -8.51
N SER A 261 14.50 -11.56 -8.02
CA SER A 261 15.75 -12.30 -8.16
C SER A 261 15.89 -13.44 -7.13
N PRO A 262 16.71 -14.47 -7.42
CA PRO A 262 17.01 -15.53 -6.46
C PRO A 262 17.61 -15.01 -5.15
N GLU A 263 18.37 -13.90 -5.20
CA GLU A 263 18.99 -13.27 -4.04
C GLU A 263 17.93 -12.69 -3.09
N VAL A 264 16.90 -12.01 -3.65
CA VAL A 264 15.79 -11.48 -2.87
C VAL A 264 14.94 -12.61 -2.32
N LYS A 265 14.67 -13.67 -3.10
CA LYS A 265 13.98 -14.86 -2.59
C LYS A 265 14.69 -15.43 -1.36
N LYS A 266 15.99 -15.66 -1.48
CA LYS A 266 16.79 -16.16 -0.37
C LYS A 266 16.78 -15.23 0.84
N PHE A 267 16.88 -13.92 0.62
CA PHE A 267 16.79 -12.93 1.71
C PHE A 267 15.45 -13.03 2.47
N ILE A 268 14.33 -13.12 1.73
CA ILE A 268 12.99 -13.27 2.33
C ILE A 268 12.90 -14.55 3.15
N GLU A 269 13.32 -15.68 2.59
CA GLU A 269 13.28 -16.99 3.26
C GLU A 269 14.12 -17.01 4.53
N ASP A 270 15.35 -16.51 4.46
CA ASP A 270 16.28 -16.52 5.58
C ASP A 270 15.84 -15.57 6.70
N LYS A 271 15.38 -14.38 6.35
CA LYS A 271 15.06 -13.33 7.32
C LYS A 271 13.74 -13.54 8.02
N TYR A 272 12.70 -13.93 7.29
CA TYR A 272 11.34 -13.96 7.82
C TYR A 272 10.84 -15.35 8.19
N ALA A 273 11.57 -16.41 7.84
CA ALA A 273 11.33 -17.79 8.28
C ALA A 273 9.84 -18.21 8.18
N GLY A 274 9.20 -17.94 7.04
CA GLY A 274 7.80 -18.27 6.76
C GLY A 274 6.77 -17.24 7.24
N SER A 275 7.17 -16.20 7.94
CA SER A 275 6.28 -15.07 8.26
C SER A 275 6.00 -14.18 7.04
N VAL A 276 6.92 -14.16 6.09
CA VAL A 276 6.81 -13.57 4.75
C VAL A 276 7.22 -14.63 3.74
N ILE A 277 6.48 -14.77 2.66
CA ILE A 277 6.62 -15.84 1.68
C ILE A 277 6.88 -15.23 0.31
N ALA A 278 8.02 -15.55 -0.33
CA ALA A 278 8.27 -15.12 -1.71
C ALA A 278 7.20 -15.71 -2.65
N SER A 279 6.69 -14.88 -3.57
CA SER A 279 5.55 -15.21 -4.46
C SER A 279 5.90 -15.15 -5.95
N PHE A 280 7.15 -15.49 -6.30
CA PHE A 280 7.66 -15.52 -7.67
C PHE A 280 8.58 -16.72 -7.89
#